data_3dd044c72362fb527378c4d3cc91a3ef
#
_entry.id   3dd044c72362fb527378c4d3cc91a3ef
#
_cell.length_a   1.000
_cell.length_b   1.000
_cell.length_c   1.000
_cell.angle_alpha   90.00
_cell.angle_beta   90.00
_cell.angle_gamma   90.00
#
_symmetry.space_group_name_H-M   'P 1'
#
loop_
_entity.id
_entity.type
_entity.pdbx_description
1 polymer ?
#
loop_
_entity_poly.entity_id
_entity_poly.type
_entity_poly.pdbx_seq_one_letter_code
_entity_poly.pdbx_strand_id
1 'polypeptide(L)'
;MSLASRALNAVERVGNRLPDPVFLFLWLIGGLIVLSLVGAGLGWSAVNPVTGDRLEAQSLLSSENLERLIIGMPRTLADFPPLGIVITIIYGASVAERAGLFSTAIRGALLNAPRAILTPVVVITGMVSHHASDASYVVVIPLAAVIFAAAGRHPLAGLAAGFAAVSGGYAGNLFPGASDALILGITEPAAHLIDPSYSVNIAGNWFFIVGVVIVFTPIVWFLTDRVIEPRLGPWTPIAGVAPPKTSEKEPLTADEKRGLAFAGLSLLAMIALWALITFLPGSPFVDPTAEPEQKFNPLYRSLVAFFAVTFFVTGAAYGVGSRSVRSHRDLVVMMRDGIAQLAPYIVLAFFAAHFVAMFNWSGLGPILAVNAAAGLKSLALPAPLLLICVVFVSCFFDLFIGSASAKWSALAPIVVPMFMLLGISPEMTTAAYRMGDSVTNIATPLMSYFPLILTFAQRWDPRFGLGSLMATMLPYAGAFLIAGLCMVAAWVAFDLPLGPGVGVHYQPPAPAIAAQEPVSGGVAGPHSPPQAAVVVPSTAPSR
;
A
#
# COMPACT_ATOMS: atom_id res chain seq x y z
N MET A 1 21.05 33.45 0.36
CA MET A 1 20.18 32.27 0.42
C MET A 1 18.76 32.69 0.15
N SER A 2 18.09 32.12 -0.84
CA SER A 2 16.69 32.40 -1.14
C SER A 2 15.76 31.93 -0.01
N LEU A 3 14.56 32.49 0.07
CA LEU A 3 13.56 32.11 1.08
C LEU A 3 13.23 30.61 0.96
N ALA A 4 13.20 30.09 -0.28
CA ALA A 4 13.02 28.68 -0.57
C ALA A 4 14.16 27.80 0.01
N SER A 5 15.43 28.20 -0.14
CA SER A 5 16.53 27.42 0.43
C SER A 5 16.54 27.44 1.96
N ARG A 6 16.06 28.50 2.61
CA ARG A 6 15.89 28.55 4.07
C ARG A 6 14.77 27.61 4.54
N ALA A 7 13.66 27.58 3.83
CA ALA A 7 12.55 26.67 4.13
C ALA A 7 12.97 25.20 3.97
N LEU A 8 13.69 24.88 2.88
CA LEU A 8 14.19 23.53 2.62
C LEU A 8 15.20 23.07 3.67
N ASN A 9 16.14 23.94 4.06
CA ASN A 9 17.10 23.63 5.13
C ASN A 9 16.42 23.51 6.50
N ALA A 10 15.28 24.19 6.72
CA ALA A 10 14.50 24.01 7.94
C ALA A 10 13.78 22.65 7.94
N VAL A 11 13.16 22.26 6.83
CA VAL A 11 12.50 20.94 6.67
C VAL A 11 13.53 19.81 6.85
N GLU A 12 14.70 19.91 6.20
CA GLU A 12 15.78 18.94 6.35
C GLU A 12 16.27 18.85 7.80
N ARG A 13 16.48 19.98 8.47
CA ARG A 13 16.94 20.02 9.86
C ARG A 13 15.90 19.46 10.83
N VAL A 14 14.63 19.74 10.63
CA VAL A 14 13.54 19.17 11.44
C VAL A 14 13.40 17.69 11.19
N GLY A 15 13.40 17.26 9.92
CA GLY A 15 13.27 15.88 9.54
C GLY A 15 14.41 14.99 10.05
N ASN A 16 15.66 15.48 9.96
CA ASN A 16 16.83 14.76 10.51
C ASN A 16 16.83 14.66 12.05
N ARG A 17 15.94 15.39 12.75
CA ARG A 17 15.73 15.29 14.20
C ARG A 17 14.55 14.42 14.59
N LEU A 18 13.75 14.00 13.61
CA LEU A 18 12.65 13.07 13.89
C LEU A 18 13.25 11.73 14.34
N PRO A 19 12.62 11.08 15.32
CA PRO A 19 13.05 9.76 15.75
C PRO A 19 12.77 8.73 14.65
N ASP A 20 13.45 7.59 14.75
CA ASP A 20 13.10 6.41 13.98
C ASP A 20 11.60 6.11 14.11
N PRO A 21 10.92 5.66 13.04
CA PRO A 21 9.48 5.32 13.07
C PRO A 21 9.07 4.39 14.22
N VAL A 22 9.95 3.51 14.68
CA VAL A 22 9.72 2.66 15.86
C VAL A 22 9.54 3.52 17.12
N PHE A 23 10.38 4.53 17.32
CA PHE A 23 10.26 5.44 18.46
C PHE A 23 9.01 6.33 18.36
N LEU A 24 8.57 6.66 17.15
CA LEU A 24 7.29 7.33 16.95
C LEU A 24 6.15 6.50 17.55
N PHE A 25 6.10 5.19 17.24
CA PHE A 25 5.08 4.30 17.81
C PHE A 25 5.21 4.16 19.32
N LEU A 26 6.42 4.11 19.87
CA LEU A 26 6.61 4.12 21.33
C LEU A 26 6.04 5.37 21.98
N TRP A 27 6.23 6.54 21.36
CA TRP A 27 5.64 7.79 21.87
C TRP A 27 4.11 7.81 21.71
N LEU A 28 3.59 7.30 20.58
CA LEU A 28 2.15 7.16 20.39
C LEU A 28 1.53 6.21 21.43
N ILE A 29 2.16 5.08 21.73
CA ILE A 29 1.73 4.15 22.78
C ILE A 29 1.77 4.83 24.16
N GLY A 30 2.86 5.54 24.49
CA GLY A 30 2.96 6.28 25.73
C GLY A 30 1.87 7.36 25.87
N GLY A 31 1.64 8.14 24.81
CA GLY A 31 0.56 9.12 24.75
C GLY A 31 -0.82 8.48 24.87
N LEU A 32 -1.02 7.33 24.22
CA LEU A 32 -2.26 6.56 24.28
C LEU A 32 -2.56 6.04 25.68
N ILE A 33 -1.54 5.56 26.41
CA ILE A 33 -1.69 5.14 27.82
C ILE A 33 -2.18 6.32 28.66
N VAL A 34 -1.52 7.49 28.55
CA VAL A 34 -1.94 8.69 29.30
C VAL A 34 -3.36 9.10 28.93
N LEU A 35 -3.68 9.12 27.63
CA LEU A 35 -5.01 9.50 27.14
C LEU A 35 -6.09 8.51 27.60
N SER A 36 -5.77 7.23 27.69
CA SER A 36 -6.70 6.20 28.19
C SER A 36 -7.01 6.35 29.67
N LEU A 37 -6.02 6.74 30.47
CA LEU A 37 -6.22 7.06 31.91
C LEU A 37 -7.13 8.26 32.06
N VAL A 38 -6.89 9.34 31.32
CA VAL A 38 -7.71 10.55 31.35
C VAL A 38 -9.12 10.26 30.86
N GLY A 39 -9.26 9.57 29.72
CA GLY A 39 -10.56 9.24 29.13
C GLY A 39 -11.42 8.35 30.03
N ALA A 40 -10.82 7.32 30.65
CA ALA A 40 -11.51 6.47 31.62
C ALA A 40 -11.89 7.24 32.89
N GLY A 41 -10.99 8.10 33.39
CA GLY A 41 -11.25 8.92 34.57
C GLY A 41 -12.36 9.96 34.35
N LEU A 42 -12.50 10.47 33.12
CA LEU A 42 -13.53 11.45 32.74
C LEU A 42 -14.81 10.81 32.20
N GLY A 43 -14.85 9.48 32.05
CA GLY A 43 -16.00 8.75 31.53
C GLY A 43 -16.30 9.05 30.06
N TRP A 44 -15.27 9.22 29.21
CA TRP A 44 -15.48 9.42 27.78
C TRP A 44 -16.22 8.24 27.16
N SER A 45 -17.26 8.54 26.40
CA SER A 45 -18.09 7.53 25.74
C SER A 45 -18.65 8.05 24.44
N ALA A 46 -19.03 7.13 23.56
CA ALA A 46 -19.75 7.39 22.32
C ALA A 46 -20.70 6.21 22.05
N VAL A 47 -21.64 6.37 21.12
CA VAL A 47 -22.47 5.27 20.61
C VAL A 47 -22.01 4.95 19.20
N ASN A 48 -21.63 3.70 18.95
CA ASN A 48 -21.32 3.26 17.60
C ASN A 48 -22.58 3.30 16.72
N PRO A 49 -22.65 4.13 15.70
CA PRO A 49 -23.87 4.26 14.90
C PRO A 49 -24.15 3.04 13.99
N VAL A 50 -23.17 2.12 13.82
CA VAL A 50 -23.32 0.91 13.01
C VAL A 50 -23.87 -0.24 13.86
N THR A 51 -23.29 -0.51 15.03
CA THR A 51 -23.69 -1.61 15.90
C THR A 51 -24.71 -1.21 16.97
N GLY A 52 -24.82 0.07 17.29
CA GLY A 52 -25.64 0.59 18.38
C GLY A 52 -24.99 0.45 19.77
N ASP A 53 -23.81 -0.14 19.86
CA ASP A 53 -23.12 -0.39 21.13
C ASP A 53 -22.61 0.90 21.76
N ARG A 54 -22.66 0.97 23.10
CA ARG A 54 -22.04 2.04 23.86
C ARG A 54 -20.56 1.74 24.03
N LEU A 55 -19.75 2.62 23.47
CA LEU A 55 -18.30 2.60 23.56
C LEU A 55 -17.90 3.44 24.79
N GLU A 56 -17.08 2.87 25.67
CA GLU A 56 -16.57 3.56 26.87
C GLU A 56 -15.05 3.50 26.89
N ALA A 57 -14.42 4.63 27.26
CA ALA A 57 -12.96 4.67 27.39
C ALA A 57 -12.51 3.81 28.57
N GLN A 58 -11.56 2.92 28.30
CA GLN A 58 -10.98 2.02 29.30
C GLN A 58 -9.50 2.34 29.50
N SER A 59 -9.07 2.30 30.77
CA SER A 59 -7.66 2.46 31.10
C SER A 59 -6.82 1.30 30.56
N LEU A 60 -5.76 1.61 29.84
CA LEU A 60 -4.79 0.60 29.40
C LEU A 60 -3.96 0.02 30.55
N LEU A 61 -3.99 0.64 31.73
CA LEU A 61 -3.37 0.12 32.95
C LEU A 61 -4.34 -0.69 33.81
N SER A 62 -5.56 -0.99 33.35
CA SER A 62 -6.44 -1.94 34.02
C SER A 62 -5.83 -3.33 34.04
N SER A 63 -6.16 -4.16 35.03
CA SER A 63 -5.65 -5.53 35.14
C SER A 63 -5.92 -6.35 33.88
N GLU A 64 -7.10 -6.20 33.28
CA GLU A 64 -7.49 -6.88 32.04
C GLU A 64 -6.63 -6.46 30.85
N ASN A 65 -6.41 -5.15 30.66
CA ASN A 65 -5.61 -4.66 29.54
C ASN A 65 -4.12 -4.94 29.72
N LEU A 66 -3.62 -4.94 30.95
CA LEU A 66 -2.24 -5.36 31.25
C LEU A 66 -2.05 -6.86 31.00
N GLU A 67 -3.02 -7.68 31.37
CA GLU A 67 -3.00 -9.11 31.06
C GLU A 67 -3.01 -9.37 29.55
N ARG A 68 -3.91 -8.70 28.81
CA ARG A 68 -3.95 -8.74 27.32
C ARG A 68 -2.61 -8.33 26.72
N LEU A 69 -1.99 -7.27 27.21
CA LEU A 69 -0.71 -6.78 26.70
C LEU A 69 0.41 -7.79 26.97
N ILE A 70 0.55 -8.31 28.18
CA ILE A 70 1.68 -9.16 28.55
C ILE A 70 1.52 -10.58 28.02
N ILE A 71 0.36 -11.20 28.28
CA ILE A 71 0.09 -12.57 27.85
C ILE A 71 -0.19 -12.65 26.36
N GLY A 72 -0.92 -11.67 25.82
CA GLY A 72 -1.31 -11.60 24.42
C GLY A 72 -0.23 -11.10 23.47
N MET A 73 0.90 -10.57 23.96
CA MET A 73 1.95 -9.94 23.14
C MET A 73 2.39 -10.77 21.91
N PRO A 74 2.70 -12.07 22.03
CA PRO A 74 3.09 -12.88 20.86
C PRO A 74 1.95 -13.00 19.83
N ARG A 75 0.71 -13.13 20.30
CA ARG A 75 -0.47 -13.21 19.45
C ARG A 75 -0.76 -11.90 18.74
N THR A 76 -0.68 -10.76 19.44
CA THR A 76 -0.87 -9.42 18.86
C THR A 76 0.03 -9.20 17.65
N LEU A 77 1.28 -9.69 17.69
CA LEU A 77 2.15 -9.65 16.53
C LEU A 77 1.76 -10.68 15.46
N ALA A 78 1.53 -11.93 15.87
CA ALA A 78 1.26 -13.03 14.93
C ALA A 78 -0.05 -12.85 14.15
N ASP A 79 -1.07 -12.32 14.80
CA ASP A 79 -2.39 -12.09 14.24
C ASP A 79 -2.49 -10.72 13.52
N PHE A 80 -1.39 -9.95 13.45
CA PHE A 80 -1.38 -8.67 12.74
C PHE A 80 -1.44 -8.92 11.22
N PRO A 81 -2.59 -8.66 10.55
CA PRO A 81 -2.81 -9.09 9.17
C PRO A 81 -1.74 -8.63 8.17
N PRO A 82 -1.24 -7.37 8.25
CA PRO A 82 -0.22 -6.90 7.32
C PRO A 82 1.06 -7.73 7.34
N LEU A 83 1.44 -8.29 8.49
CA LEU A 83 2.67 -9.08 8.63
C LEU A 83 2.61 -10.37 7.80
N GLY A 84 1.53 -11.13 7.94
CA GLY A 84 1.31 -12.38 7.19
C GLY A 84 1.23 -12.15 5.68
N ILE A 85 0.50 -11.12 5.27
CA ILE A 85 0.32 -10.73 3.87
C ILE A 85 1.67 -10.40 3.22
N VAL A 86 2.45 -9.53 3.85
CA VAL A 86 3.74 -9.06 3.32
C VAL A 86 4.75 -10.20 3.23
N ILE A 87 4.89 -11.01 4.29
CA ILE A 87 5.79 -12.17 4.31
C ILE A 87 5.44 -13.14 3.18
N THR A 88 4.15 -13.44 2.98
CA THR A 88 3.70 -14.37 1.94
C THR A 88 4.10 -13.88 0.54
N ILE A 89 3.88 -12.60 0.22
CA ILE A 89 4.22 -12.07 -1.10
C ILE A 89 5.74 -12.03 -1.30
N ILE A 90 6.50 -11.65 -0.28
CA ILE A 90 7.96 -11.52 -0.36
C ILE A 90 8.64 -12.86 -0.64
N TYR A 91 8.12 -13.99 -0.18
CA TYR A 91 8.66 -15.30 -0.56
C TYR A 91 8.72 -15.49 -2.08
N GLY A 92 7.67 -15.10 -2.79
CA GLY A 92 7.65 -15.19 -4.26
C GLY A 92 8.44 -14.05 -4.93
N ALA A 93 8.17 -12.81 -4.52
CA ALA A 93 8.77 -11.63 -5.12
C ALA A 93 10.29 -11.61 -5.00
N SER A 94 10.87 -12.06 -3.88
CA SER A 94 12.31 -12.11 -3.69
C SER A 94 13.01 -13.09 -4.63
N VAL A 95 12.37 -14.18 -5.02
CA VAL A 95 12.92 -15.09 -6.02
C VAL A 95 12.95 -14.41 -7.39
N ALA A 96 11.87 -13.73 -7.79
CA ALA A 96 11.82 -13.00 -9.06
C ALA A 96 12.86 -11.86 -9.11
N GLU A 97 12.99 -11.11 -8.01
CA GLU A 97 13.94 -10.00 -7.91
C GLU A 97 15.39 -10.49 -7.95
N ARG A 98 15.75 -11.45 -7.06
CA ARG A 98 17.13 -11.90 -6.90
C ARG A 98 17.62 -12.80 -8.01
N ALA A 99 16.72 -13.53 -8.69
CA ALA A 99 17.05 -14.22 -9.93
C ALA A 99 17.43 -13.25 -11.04
N GLY A 100 17.01 -11.96 -10.95
CA GLY A 100 17.28 -10.92 -11.93
C GLY A 100 16.14 -10.70 -12.93
N LEU A 101 14.96 -11.31 -12.74
CA LEU A 101 13.83 -11.16 -13.65
C LEU A 101 13.42 -9.70 -13.82
N PHE A 102 13.19 -8.98 -12.71
CA PHE A 102 12.71 -7.61 -12.76
C PHE A 102 13.75 -6.67 -13.39
N SER A 103 15.02 -6.74 -12.96
CA SER A 103 16.07 -5.88 -13.51
C SER A 103 16.29 -6.12 -15.00
N THR A 104 16.23 -7.38 -15.46
CA THR A 104 16.37 -7.73 -16.87
C THR A 104 15.16 -7.31 -17.70
N ALA A 105 13.94 -7.48 -17.16
CA ALA A 105 12.71 -7.04 -17.84
C ALA A 105 12.68 -5.51 -18.00
N ILE A 106 13.02 -4.76 -16.94
CA ILE A 106 13.15 -3.31 -16.96
C ILE A 106 14.19 -2.87 -18.00
N ARG A 107 15.39 -3.46 -17.96
CA ARG A 107 16.46 -3.15 -18.90
C ARG A 107 16.04 -3.47 -20.34
N GLY A 108 15.40 -4.61 -20.58
CA GLY A 108 14.89 -5.00 -21.89
C GLY A 108 13.84 -4.05 -22.44
N ALA A 109 12.90 -3.59 -21.60
CA ALA A 109 11.88 -2.61 -21.98
C ALA A 109 12.52 -1.27 -22.37
N LEU A 110 13.45 -0.76 -21.57
CA LEU A 110 14.05 0.54 -21.76
C LEU A 110 15.04 0.57 -22.93
N LEU A 111 15.86 -0.46 -23.12
CA LEU A 111 16.85 -0.51 -24.21
C LEU A 111 16.20 -0.60 -25.61
N ASN A 112 15.01 -1.17 -25.71
CA ASN A 112 14.28 -1.33 -26.96
C ASN A 112 13.27 -0.19 -27.23
N ALA A 113 13.20 0.84 -26.38
CA ALA A 113 12.25 1.93 -26.53
C ALA A 113 12.57 2.79 -27.75
N PRO A 114 11.61 3.05 -28.67
CA PRO A 114 11.77 4.01 -29.75
C PRO A 114 12.02 5.42 -29.20
N ARG A 115 12.91 6.19 -29.83
CA ARG A 115 13.29 7.55 -29.39
C ARG A 115 12.09 8.49 -29.20
N ALA A 116 11.08 8.36 -30.06
CA ALA A 116 9.88 9.23 -30.03
C ALA A 116 9.00 9.03 -28.79
N ILE A 117 9.02 7.82 -28.21
CA ILE A 117 8.21 7.45 -27.04
C ILE A 117 9.08 7.08 -25.83
N LEU A 118 10.35 7.49 -25.83
CA LEU A 118 11.30 7.12 -24.80
C LEU A 118 10.84 7.58 -23.41
N THR A 119 10.36 8.82 -23.29
CA THR A 119 9.87 9.35 -22.01
C THR A 119 8.67 8.55 -21.47
N PRO A 120 7.57 8.34 -22.20
CA PRO A 120 6.47 7.51 -21.70
C PRO A 120 6.87 6.07 -21.38
N VAL A 121 7.80 5.46 -22.12
CA VAL A 121 8.30 4.13 -21.79
C VAL A 121 9.08 4.13 -20.47
N VAL A 122 9.93 5.13 -20.23
CA VAL A 122 10.62 5.30 -18.94
C VAL A 122 9.60 5.45 -17.81
N VAL A 123 8.55 6.26 -18.03
CA VAL A 123 7.53 6.54 -17.02
C VAL A 123 6.71 5.30 -16.67
N ILE A 124 6.16 4.61 -17.66
CA ILE A 124 5.38 3.38 -17.43
C ILE A 124 6.26 2.32 -16.78
N THR A 125 7.48 2.13 -17.28
CA THR A 125 8.43 1.18 -16.67
C THR A 125 8.76 1.55 -15.24
N GLY A 126 8.95 2.84 -14.94
CA GLY A 126 9.18 3.35 -13.59
C GLY A 126 8.03 3.03 -12.64
N MET A 127 6.79 3.31 -13.05
CA MET A 127 5.61 3.02 -12.23
C MET A 127 5.40 1.51 -12.03
N VAL A 128 5.51 0.71 -13.08
CA VAL A 128 5.35 -0.76 -12.99
C VAL A 128 6.49 -1.41 -12.18
N SER A 129 7.66 -0.77 -12.14
CA SER A 129 8.83 -1.31 -11.43
C SER A 129 8.68 -1.41 -9.91
N HIS A 130 7.62 -0.85 -9.31
CA HIS A 130 7.31 -1.00 -7.87
C HIS A 130 7.16 -2.46 -7.42
N HIS A 131 6.92 -3.39 -8.34
CA HIS A 131 6.99 -4.82 -8.03
C HIS A 131 8.42 -5.30 -7.70
N ALA A 132 9.43 -4.54 -8.14
CA ALA A 132 10.84 -4.80 -7.86
C ALA A 132 11.34 -4.08 -6.60
N SER A 133 10.44 -3.54 -5.76
CA SER A 133 10.77 -2.84 -4.52
C SER A 133 11.90 -1.79 -4.71
N ASP A 134 12.93 -1.84 -3.90
CA ASP A 134 14.06 -0.90 -3.90
C ASP A 134 14.91 -0.96 -5.18
N ALA A 135 14.90 -2.07 -5.90
CA ALA A 135 15.62 -2.21 -7.17
C ALA A 135 15.16 -1.18 -8.22
N SER A 136 13.91 -0.70 -8.14
CA SER A 136 13.39 0.36 -9.01
C SER A 136 14.22 1.63 -8.94
N TYR A 137 14.60 2.07 -7.75
CA TYR A 137 15.41 3.28 -7.54
C TYR A 137 16.83 3.12 -8.06
N VAL A 138 17.40 1.93 -7.87
CA VAL A 138 18.81 1.64 -8.22
C VAL A 138 18.97 1.37 -9.72
N VAL A 139 17.95 0.81 -10.39
CA VAL A 139 18.04 0.38 -11.79
C VAL A 139 17.38 1.38 -12.74
N VAL A 140 16.10 1.72 -12.51
CA VAL A 140 15.33 2.52 -13.49
C VAL A 140 15.89 3.93 -13.62
N ILE A 141 16.17 4.59 -12.51
CA ILE A 141 16.52 6.00 -12.49
C ILE A 141 17.89 6.27 -13.17
N PRO A 142 18.99 5.59 -12.81
CA PRO A 142 20.26 5.79 -13.50
C PRO A 142 20.20 5.30 -14.95
N LEU A 143 19.48 4.20 -15.24
CA LEU A 143 19.32 3.70 -16.60
C LEU A 143 18.55 4.68 -17.51
N ALA A 144 17.52 5.34 -16.99
CA ALA A 144 16.81 6.38 -17.72
C ALA A 144 17.75 7.52 -18.14
N ALA A 145 18.64 7.96 -17.25
CA ALA A 145 19.66 8.97 -17.60
C ALA A 145 20.60 8.48 -18.71
N VAL A 146 21.07 7.25 -18.61
CA VAL A 146 21.96 6.64 -19.60
C VAL A 146 21.31 6.52 -20.99
N ILE A 147 20.04 6.12 -21.02
CA ILE A 147 19.30 5.93 -22.29
C ILE A 147 18.95 7.28 -22.91
N PHE A 148 18.61 8.29 -22.12
CA PHE A 148 18.44 9.66 -22.63
C PHE A 148 19.75 10.18 -23.25
N ALA A 149 20.88 10.03 -22.57
CA ALA A 149 22.18 10.40 -23.14
C ALA A 149 22.49 9.64 -24.44
N ALA A 150 22.20 8.34 -24.49
CA ALA A 150 22.38 7.54 -25.72
C ALA A 150 21.47 7.97 -26.87
N ALA A 151 20.27 8.50 -26.54
CA ALA A 151 19.36 9.07 -27.52
C ALA A 151 19.72 10.53 -27.93
N GLY A 152 20.81 11.09 -27.40
CA GLY A 152 21.21 12.48 -27.64
C GLY A 152 20.38 13.51 -26.86
N ARG A 153 19.67 13.07 -25.83
CA ARG A 153 18.84 13.88 -24.94
C ARG A 153 19.60 14.19 -23.64
N HIS A 154 19.10 15.14 -22.84
CA HIS A 154 19.76 15.52 -21.59
C HIS A 154 19.60 14.41 -20.52
N PRO A 155 20.70 13.83 -19.99
CA PRO A 155 20.65 12.69 -19.07
C PRO A 155 19.94 13.03 -17.74
N LEU A 156 20.08 14.26 -17.23
CA LEU A 156 19.38 14.70 -16.03
C LEU A 156 17.86 14.82 -16.24
N ALA A 157 17.38 15.05 -17.48
CA ALA A 157 15.94 14.99 -17.80
C ALA A 157 15.44 13.54 -17.73
N GLY A 158 16.22 12.58 -18.22
CA GLY A 158 15.92 11.16 -18.08
C GLY A 158 15.89 10.70 -16.62
N LEU A 159 16.88 11.13 -15.83
CA LEU A 159 16.94 10.88 -14.40
C LEU A 159 15.72 11.44 -13.66
N ALA A 160 15.34 12.69 -13.99
CA ALA A 160 14.17 13.34 -13.39
C ALA A 160 12.86 12.61 -13.76
N ALA A 161 12.70 12.21 -15.03
CA ALA A 161 11.54 11.41 -15.47
C ALA A 161 11.47 10.06 -14.75
N GLY A 162 12.60 9.37 -14.64
CA GLY A 162 12.69 8.11 -13.89
C GLY A 162 12.36 8.28 -12.41
N PHE A 163 12.88 9.32 -11.77
CA PHE A 163 12.60 9.60 -10.36
C PHE A 163 11.14 10.03 -10.14
N ALA A 164 10.59 10.87 -11.02
CA ALA A 164 9.17 11.23 -10.97
C ALA A 164 8.27 9.99 -11.10
N ALA A 165 8.61 9.06 -12.01
CA ALA A 165 7.84 7.84 -12.22
C ALA A 165 7.96 6.84 -11.07
N VAL A 166 9.19 6.58 -10.60
CA VAL A 166 9.42 5.60 -9.52
C VAL A 166 8.94 6.13 -8.17
N SER A 167 9.19 7.36 -7.81
CA SER A 167 8.86 7.90 -6.49
C SER A 167 7.53 8.67 -6.49
N GLY A 168 7.35 9.61 -7.40
CA GLY A 168 6.11 10.38 -7.52
C GLY A 168 4.94 9.57 -8.08
N GLY A 169 5.23 8.53 -8.86
CA GLY A 169 4.25 7.56 -9.35
C GLY A 169 3.96 6.40 -8.41
N TYR A 170 4.37 6.46 -7.15
CA TYR A 170 4.25 5.36 -6.18
C TYR A 170 2.80 4.86 -5.99
N ALA A 171 1.80 5.75 -6.12
CA ALA A 171 0.38 5.35 -6.10
C ALA A 171 -0.08 4.63 -7.38
N GLY A 172 0.71 4.66 -8.46
CA GLY A 172 0.34 4.11 -9.76
C GLY A 172 0.96 2.75 -10.05
N ASN A 173 0.16 1.82 -10.56
CA ASN A 173 0.65 0.53 -11.06
C ASN A 173 -0.35 -0.06 -12.06
N LEU A 174 0.07 -1.02 -12.87
CA LEU A 174 -0.83 -1.77 -13.77
C LEU A 174 -1.50 -2.95 -13.07
N PHE A 175 -0.86 -3.50 -12.05
CA PHE A 175 -1.36 -4.64 -11.28
C PHE A 175 -1.14 -4.38 -9.79
N PRO A 176 -2.04 -4.84 -8.89
CA PRO A 176 -1.79 -4.83 -7.46
C PRO A 176 -0.52 -5.63 -7.12
N GLY A 177 0.23 -5.17 -6.15
CA GLY A 177 1.49 -5.77 -5.74
C GLY A 177 1.68 -5.82 -4.23
N ALA A 178 2.92 -6.02 -3.79
CA ALA A 178 3.26 -6.11 -2.37
C ALA A 178 2.93 -4.82 -1.60
N SER A 179 3.14 -3.65 -2.21
CA SER A 179 2.81 -2.35 -1.60
C SER A 179 1.30 -2.17 -1.42
N ASP A 180 0.49 -2.65 -2.38
CA ASP A 180 -0.97 -2.59 -2.30
C ASP A 180 -1.48 -3.49 -1.17
N ALA A 181 -0.98 -4.72 -1.11
CA ALA A 181 -1.29 -5.65 -0.04
C ALA A 181 -0.90 -5.12 1.34
N LEU A 182 0.27 -4.46 1.45
CA LEU A 182 0.74 -3.86 2.68
C LEU A 182 -0.19 -2.73 3.15
N ILE A 183 -0.47 -1.77 2.28
CA ILE A 183 -1.26 -0.57 2.63
C ILE A 183 -2.71 -0.97 2.92
N LEU A 184 -3.34 -1.78 2.08
CA LEU A 184 -4.71 -2.25 2.30
C LEU A 184 -4.80 -3.20 3.49
N GLY A 185 -3.76 -4.02 3.75
CA GLY A 185 -3.67 -4.84 4.95
C GLY A 185 -3.62 -4.02 6.26
N ILE A 186 -3.03 -2.82 6.26
CA ILE A 186 -3.08 -1.88 7.39
C ILE A 186 -4.49 -1.25 7.52
N THR A 187 -5.18 -1.08 6.40
CA THR A 187 -6.53 -0.48 6.36
C THR A 187 -7.57 -1.39 7.02
N GLU A 188 -7.49 -2.71 6.85
CA GLU A 188 -8.47 -3.66 7.36
C GLU A 188 -8.63 -3.63 8.89
N PRO A 189 -7.57 -3.72 9.72
CA PRO A 189 -7.70 -3.57 11.17
C PRO A 189 -8.28 -2.22 11.60
N ALA A 190 -8.03 -1.17 10.84
CA ALA A 190 -8.60 0.15 11.09
C ALA A 190 -10.11 0.19 10.78
N ALA A 191 -10.56 -0.47 9.72
CA ALA A 191 -11.98 -0.62 9.39
C ALA A 191 -12.72 -1.43 10.47
N HIS A 192 -12.09 -2.46 11.01
CA HIS A 192 -12.66 -3.29 12.08
C HIS A 192 -12.95 -2.54 13.38
N LEU A 193 -12.41 -1.33 13.57
CA LEU A 193 -12.78 -0.48 14.72
C LEU A 193 -14.25 -0.05 14.70
N ILE A 194 -14.89 -0.03 13.53
CA ILE A 194 -16.30 0.36 13.34
C ILE A 194 -17.13 -0.82 12.86
N ASP A 195 -16.60 -1.60 11.94
CA ASP A 195 -17.29 -2.77 11.36
C ASP A 195 -16.37 -4.00 11.38
N PRO A 196 -16.48 -4.85 12.40
CA PRO A 196 -15.66 -6.07 12.52
C PRO A 196 -15.89 -7.09 11.39
N SER A 197 -16.99 -6.96 10.62
CA SER A 197 -17.30 -7.86 9.50
C SER A 197 -16.70 -7.38 8.18
N TYR A 198 -16.18 -6.15 8.11
CA TYR A 198 -15.63 -5.58 6.89
C TYR A 198 -14.38 -6.34 6.44
N SER A 199 -14.30 -6.64 5.16
CA SER A 199 -13.12 -7.29 4.58
C SER A 199 -12.56 -6.44 3.45
N VAL A 200 -11.33 -6.00 3.60
CA VAL A 200 -10.63 -5.21 2.60
C VAL A 200 -10.21 -6.08 1.43
N ASN A 201 -10.54 -5.64 0.22
CA ASN A 201 -10.11 -6.30 -1.00
C ASN A 201 -8.74 -5.77 -1.43
N ILE A 202 -7.74 -6.66 -1.59
CA ILE A 202 -6.39 -6.28 -2.05
C ILE A 202 -6.40 -5.66 -3.46
N ALA A 203 -7.32 -6.09 -4.32
CA ALA A 203 -7.56 -5.46 -5.60
C ALA A 203 -8.47 -4.21 -5.50
N GLY A 204 -8.84 -3.79 -4.30
CA GLY A 204 -9.82 -2.73 -4.05
C GLY A 204 -9.45 -1.37 -4.62
N ASN A 205 -8.17 -1.13 -4.88
CA ASN A 205 -7.70 0.11 -5.52
C ASN A 205 -7.20 -0.09 -6.96
N TRP A 206 -7.42 -1.27 -7.56
CA TRP A 206 -6.78 -1.61 -8.83
C TRP A 206 -7.12 -0.64 -9.98
N PHE A 207 -8.37 -0.27 -10.13
CA PHE A 207 -8.77 0.65 -11.21
C PHE A 207 -8.23 2.07 -10.94
N PHE A 208 -8.17 2.48 -9.68
CA PHE A 208 -7.60 3.77 -9.30
C PHE A 208 -6.09 3.81 -9.61
N ILE A 209 -5.30 2.79 -9.24
CA ILE A 209 -3.86 2.76 -9.48
C ILE A 209 -3.51 2.70 -10.97
N VAL A 210 -4.33 2.03 -11.80
CA VAL A 210 -4.22 2.06 -13.26
C VAL A 210 -4.56 3.46 -13.78
N GLY A 211 -5.60 4.10 -13.25
CA GLY A 211 -5.95 5.48 -13.54
C GLY A 211 -4.79 6.45 -13.28
N VAL A 212 -4.05 6.26 -12.19
CA VAL A 212 -2.84 7.05 -11.90
C VAL A 212 -1.80 6.89 -13.01
N VAL A 213 -1.53 5.67 -13.48
CA VAL A 213 -0.58 5.45 -14.60
C VAL A 213 -1.04 6.18 -15.85
N ILE A 214 -2.33 6.08 -16.19
CA ILE A 214 -2.91 6.73 -17.38
C ILE A 214 -2.79 8.25 -17.29
N VAL A 215 -3.04 8.83 -16.12
CA VAL A 215 -3.03 10.30 -15.91
C VAL A 215 -1.61 10.83 -15.75
N PHE A 216 -0.76 10.17 -14.95
CA PHE A 216 0.58 10.68 -14.66
C PHE A 216 1.57 10.50 -15.81
N THR A 217 1.41 9.47 -16.65
CA THR A 217 2.30 9.24 -17.79
C THR A 217 2.35 10.44 -18.75
N PRO A 218 1.24 10.96 -19.28
CA PRO A 218 1.28 12.15 -20.15
C PRO A 218 1.77 13.42 -19.43
N ILE A 219 1.52 13.56 -18.13
CA ILE A 219 2.01 14.68 -17.32
C ILE A 219 3.54 14.65 -17.24
N VAL A 220 4.12 13.51 -16.88
CA VAL A 220 5.59 13.38 -16.80
C VAL A 220 6.20 13.55 -18.19
N TRP A 221 5.58 12.96 -19.22
CA TRP A 221 6.04 13.13 -20.60
C TRP A 221 6.07 14.61 -21.02
N PHE A 222 4.96 15.30 -20.82
CA PHE A 222 4.88 16.72 -21.15
C PHE A 222 5.89 17.56 -20.36
N LEU A 223 5.97 17.39 -19.04
CA LEU A 223 6.88 18.14 -18.19
C LEU A 223 8.34 17.86 -18.53
N THR A 224 8.69 16.61 -18.76
CA THR A 224 10.06 16.24 -19.12
C THR A 224 10.46 16.90 -20.45
N ASP A 225 9.65 16.71 -21.50
CA ASP A 225 10.02 17.08 -22.86
C ASP A 225 9.85 18.60 -23.12
N ARG A 226 8.92 19.27 -22.43
CA ARG A 226 8.58 20.67 -22.70
C ARG A 226 9.02 21.66 -21.60
N VAL A 227 9.29 21.19 -20.40
CA VAL A 227 9.65 22.07 -19.28
C VAL A 227 11.07 21.78 -18.77
N ILE A 228 11.34 20.54 -18.40
CA ILE A 228 12.60 20.19 -17.70
C ILE A 228 13.76 20.11 -18.66
N GLU A 229 13.66 19.37 -19.77
CA GLU A 229 14.76 19.23 -20.72
C GLU A 229 15.12 20.56 -21.39
N PRO A 230 14.17 21.40 -21.85
CA PRO A 230 14.50 22.75 -22.35
C PRO A 230 15.14 23.65 -21.30
N ARG A 231 14.75 23.55 -20.01
CA ARG A 231 15.36 24.32 -18.91
C ARG A 231 16.79 23.90 -18.62
N LEU A 232 17.11 22.61 -18.78
CA LEU A 232 18.46 22.08 -18.61
C LEU A 232 19.37 22.45 -19.78
N GLY A 233 18.79 22.74 -20.95
CA GLY A 233 19.51 23.08 -22.18
C GLY A 233 20.11 21.87 -22.92
N PRO A 234 20.86 22.12 -24.00
CA PRO A 234 21.51 21.05 -24.73
C PRO A 234 22.59 20.39 -23.87
N TRP A 235 22.55 19.06 -23.77
CA TRP A 235 23.59 18.35 -23.05
C TRP A 235 24.88 18.26 -23.86
N THR A 236 25.98 18.69 -23.24
CA THR A 236 27.33 18.48 -23.74
C THR A 236 28.15 17.76 -22.66
N PRO A 237 28.94 16.73 -23.02
CA PRO A 237 29.81 16.07 -22.06
C PRO A 237 30.75 17.07 -21.37
N ILE A 238 30.76 17.06 -20.04
CA ILE A 238 31.62 17.93 -19.27
C ILE A 238 33.06 17.46 -19.42
N ALA A 239 34.00 18.36 -19.80
CA ALA A 239 35.40 18.02 -19.96
C ALA A 239 35.97 17.43 -18.66
N GLY A 240 36.59 16.26 -18.77
CA GLY A 240 37.17 15.53 -17.62
C GLY A 240 36.17 14.65 -16.85
N VAL A 241 34.86 14.69 -17.18
CA VAL A 241 33.86 13.78 -16.63
C VAL A 241 33.55 12.72 -17.70
N ALA A 242 34.10 11.52 -17.51
CA ALA A 242 33.70 10.39 -18.38
C ALA A 242 32.23 10.04 -18.11
N PRO A 243 31.41 9.90 -19.16
CA PRO A 243 30.04 9.40 -18.96
C PRO A 243 30.11 8.04 -18.25
N PRO A 244 29.17 7.76 -17.32
CA PRO A 244 29.19 6.51 -16.57
C PRO A 244 29.32 5.32 -17.54
N LYS A 245 30.37 4.50 -17.35
CA LYS A 245 30.47 3.19 -17.98
C LYS A 245 29.45 2.30 -17.27
N THR A 246 28.26 2.21 -17.80
CA THR A 246 27.25 1.34 -17.23
C THR A 246 27.24 0.04 -18.00
N SER A 247 27.46 -1.07 -17.30
CA SER A 247 27.11 -2.43 -17.76
C SER A 247 25.62 -2.54 -18.17
N GLU A 248 24.84 -1.53 -17.78
CA GLU A 248 23.42 -1.38 -18.08
C GLU A 248 23.11 -1.03 -19.55
N LYS A 249 24.10 -0.53 -20.32
CA LYS A 249 23.99 -0.34 -21.79
C LYS A 249 24.17 -1.62 -22.60
N GLU A 250 24.65 -2.68 -21.98
CA GLU A 250 24.90 -3.91 -22.70
C GLU A 250 23.58 -4.54 -23.14
N PRO A 251 23.48 -4.98 -24.41
CA PRO A 251 22.34 -5.74 -24.89
C PRO A 251 22.10 -6.95 -23.99
N LEU A 252 20.85 -7.35 -23.85
CA LEU A 252 20.53 -8.55 -23.10
C LEU A 252 21.32 -9.75 -23.67
N THR A 253 21.98 -10.48 -22.79
CA THR A 253 22.71 -11.70 -23.13
C THR A 253 21.75 -12.78 -23.63
N ALA A 254 22.29 -13.80 -24.30
CA ALA A 254 21.49 -14.95 -24.76
C ALA A 254 20.81 -15.68 -23.59
N ASP A 255 21.51 -15.80 -22.46
CA ASP A 255 20.97 -16.44 -21.25
C ASP A 255 19.86 -15.60 -20.63
N GLU A 256 19.98 -14.26 -20.56
CA GLU A 256 18.93 -13.36 -20.09
C GLU A 256 17.69 -13.39 -20.98
N LYS A 257 17.86 -13.39 -22.31
CA LYS A 257 16.74 -13.51 -23.26
C LYS A 257 16.01 -14.84 -23.09
N ARG A 258 16.77 -15.95 -22.90
CA ARG A 258 16.19 -17.26 -22.61
C ARG A 258 15.45 -17.25 -21.27
N GLY A 259 16.03 -16.61 -20.23
CA GLY A 259 15.38 -16.43 -18.95
C GLY A 259 14.04 -15.69 -19.06
N LEU A 260 14.00 -14.57 -19.80
CA LEU A 260 12.76 -13.84 -20.07
C LEU A 260 11.72 -14.66 -20.83
N ALA A 261 12.16 -15.49 -21.80
CA ALA A 261 11.26 -16.38 -22.52
C ALA A 261 10.65 -17.44 -21.58
N PHE A 262 11.44 -18.03 -20.68
CA PHE A 262 10.95 -18.99 -19.69
C PHE A 262 10.00 -18.33 -18.69
N ALA A 263 10.34 -17.13 -18.20
CA ALA A 263 9.47 -16.34 -17.32
C ALA A 263 8.15 -15.99 -18.02
N GLY A 264 8.19 -15.53 -19.27
CA GLY A 264 6.98 -15.20 -20.04
C GLY A 264 6.08 -16.42 -20.25
N LEU A 265 6.67 -17.56 -20.63
CA LEU A 265 5.91 -18.81 -20.81
C LEU A 265 5.29 -19.29 -19.49
N SER A 266 6.06 -19.26 -18.40
CA SER A 266 5.56 -19.65 -17.09
C SER A 266 4.49 -18.67 -16.56
N LEU A 267 4.61 -17.37 -16.83
CA LEU A 267 3.57 -16.39 -16.49
C LEU A 267 2.26 -16.69 -17.24
N LEU A 268 2.33 -16.96 -18.54
CA LEU A 268 1.16 -17.35 -19.34
C LEU A 268 0.54 -18.66 -18.81
N ALA A 269 1.37 -19.64 -18.45
CA ALA A 269 0.90 -20.89 -17.86
C ALA A 269 0.22 -20.66 -16.50
N MET A 270 0.76 -19.77 -15.64
CA MET A 270 0.16 -19.42 -14.36
C MET A 270 -1.17 -18.69 -14.55
N ILE A 271 -1.25 -17.72 -15.46
CA ILE A 271 -2.51 -17.03 -15.79
C ILE A 271 -3.56 -18.03 -16.27
N ALA A 272 -3.19 -18.93 -17.18
CA ALA A 272 -4.07 -19.99 -17.67
C ALA A 272 -4.52 -20.93 -16.54
N LEU A 273 -3.60 -21.31 -15.64
CA LEU A 273 -3.91 -22.15 -14.48
C LEU A 273 -4.89 -21.46 -13.54
N TRP A 274 -4.64 -20.19 -13.17
CA TRP A 274 -5.53 -19.42 -12.29
C TRP A 274 -6.91 -19.22 -12.92
N ALA A 275 -6.97 -18.90 -14.22
CA ALA A 275 -8.22 -18.82 -14.96
C ALA A 275 -8.96 -20.16 -14.98
N LEU A 276 -8.25 -21.25 -15.28
CA LEU A 276 -8.84 -22.59 -15.30
C LEU A 276 -9.45 -22.95 -13.94
N ILE A 277 -8.70 -22.81 -12.86
CA ILE A 277 -9.17 -23.15 -11.50
C ILE A 277 -10.35 -22.24 -11.09
N THR A 278 -10.33 -20.96 -11.46
CA THR A 278 -11.39 -20.01 -11.12
C THR A 278 -12.71 -20.33 -11.82
N PHE A 279 -12.64 -20.70 -13.11
CA PHE A 279 -13.85 -20.90 -13.92
C PHE A 279 -14.32 -22.37 -14.03
N LEU A 280 -13.62 -23.30 -13.37
CA LEU A 280 -14.10 -24.68 -13.27
C LEU A 280 -15.41 -24.77 -12.47
N PRO A 281 -16.36 -25.64 -12.84
CA PRO A 281 -17.54 -25.89 -12.04
C PRO A 281 -17.17 -26.32 -10.61
N GLY A 282 -17.79 -25.67 -9.61
CA GLY A 282 -17.49 -25.93 -8.20
C GLY A 282 -16.19 -25.29 -7.69
N SER A 283 -15.67 -24.29 -8.38
CA SER A 283 -14.48 -23.53 -7.95
C SER A 283 -14.67 -22.94 -6.55
N PRO A 284 -13.67 -23.09 -5.65
CA PRO A 284 -13.70 -22.44 -4.34
C PRO A 284 -13.48 -20.92 -4.40
N PHE A 285 -13.13 -20.39 -5.58
CA PHE A 285 -12.86 -18.95 -5.80
C PHE A 285 -14.08 -18.17 -6.31
N VAL A 286 -15.21 -18.85 -6.46
CA VAL A 286 -16.47 -18.26 -6.92
C VAL A 286 -17.58 -18.67 -5.96
N ASP A 287 -18.24 -17.70 -5.34
CA ASP A 287 -19.43 -17.96 -4.54
C ASP A 287 -20.69 -17.87 -5.43
N PRO A 288 -21.32 -18.99 -5.75
CA PRO A 288 -22.49 -18.99 -6.61
C PRO A 288 -23.76 -18.45 -5.92
N THR A 289 -23.72 -18.29 -4.59
CA THR A 289 -24.87 -17.86 -3.78
C THR A 289 -24.82 -16.35 -3.49
N ALA A 290 -23.66 -15.71 -3.69
CA ALA A 290 -23.49 -14.29 -3.47
C ALA A 290 -24.09 -13.45 -4.60
N GLU A 291 -24.37 -12.17 -4.32
CA GLU A 291 -24.77 -11.20 -5.33
C GLU A 291 -23.73 -11.07 -6.44
N PRO A 292 -24.12 -10.68 -7.66
CA PRO A 292 -23.22 -10.63 -8.82
C PRO A 292 -21.91 -9.88 -8.56
N GLU A 293 -21.96 -8.79 -7.77
CA GLU A 293 -20.82 -7.95 -7.42
C GLU A 293 -19.86 -8.63 -6.42
N GLN A 294 -20.39 -9.48 -5.56
CA GLN A 294 -19.66 -10.18 -4.50
C GLN A 294 -19.23 -11.60 -4.89
N LYS A 295 -19.71 -12.09 -6.03
CA LYS A 295 -19.47 -13.46 -6.52
C LYS A 295 -18.01 -13.87 -6.54
N PHE A 296 -17.08 -12.95 -6.82
CA PHE A 296 -15.65 -13.18 -6.91
C PHE A 296 -14.86 -12.78 -5.65
N ASN A 297 -15.54 -12.45 -4.53
CA ASN A 297 -14.84 -12.12 -3.27
C ASN A 297 -13.86 -13.20 -2.81
N PRO A 298 -14.15 -14.53 -2.92
CA PRO A 298 -13.16 -15.55 -2.58
C PRO A 298 -11.90 -15.49 -3.45
N LEU A 299 -12.03 -15.18 -4.76
CA LEU A 299 -10.92 -14.96 -5.65
C LEU A 299 -10.06 -13.77 -5.19
N TYR A 300 -10.69 -12.63 -4.87
CA TYR A 300 -9.97 -11.43 -4.46
C TYR A 300 -9.19 -11.64 -3.17
N ARG A 301 -9.76 -12.36 -2.20
CA ARG A 301 -9.06 -12.78 -0.96
C ARG A 301 -7.87 -13.70 -1.24
N SER A 302 -7.88 -14.45 -2.34
CA SER A 302 -6.81 -15.38 -2.72
C SER A 302 -5.65 -14.70 -3.45
N LEU A 303 -5.78 -13.43 -3.87
CA LEU A 303 -4.80 -12.75 -4.72
C LEU A 303 -3.40 -12.68 -4.10
N VAL A 304 -3.28 -12.59 -2.78
CA VAL A 304 -1.99 -12.65 -2.07
C VAL A 304 -1.23 -13.94 -2.42
N ALA A 305 -1.90 -15.06 -2.28
CA ALA A 305 -1.31 -16.37 -2.58
C ALA A 305 -1.04 -16.52 -4.09
N PHE A 306 -1.96 -16.03 -4.94
CA PHE A 306 -1.78 -16.06 -6.40
C PHE A 306 -0.55 -15.27 -6.83
N PHE A 307 -0.36 -14.06 -6.30
CA PHE A 307 0.83 -13.25 -6.59
C PHE A 307 2.09 -13.90 -6.08
N ALA A 308 2.10 -14.39 -4.83
CA ALA A 308 3.26 -15.05 -4.24
C ALA A 308 3.72 -16.25 -5.08
N VAL A 309 2.79 -17.13 -5.46
CA VAL A 309 3.09 -18.32 -6.26
C VAL A 309 3.50 -17.93 -7.67
N THR A 310 2.82 -16.96 -8.29
CA THR A 310 3.15 -16.51 -9.66
C THR A 310 4.55 -15.89 -9.71
N PHE A 311 4.91 -15.03 -8.77
CA PHE A 311 6.26 -14.45 -8.70
C PHE A 311 7.33 -15.52 -8.43
N PHE A 312 7.04 -16.47 -7.55
CA PHE A 312 7.96 -17.59 -7.28
C PHE A 312 8.22 -18.41 -8.55
N VAL A 313 7.16 -18.85 -9.22
CA VAL A 313 7.26 -19.71 -10.42
C VAL A 313 7.95 -18.96 -11.58
N THR A 314 7.53 -17.71 -11.83
CA THR A 314 8.13 -16.92 -12.93
C THR A 314 9.57 -16.54 -12.64
N GLY A 315 9.89 -16.20 -11.38
CA GLY A 315 11.25 -15.93 -10.92
C GLY A 315 12.16 -17.15 -11.02
N ALA A 316 11.68 -18.30 -10.57
CA ALA A 316 12.43 -19.57 -10.67
C ALA A 316 12.64 -19.97 -12.15
N ALA A 317 11.60 -19.85 -12.99
CA ALA A 317 11.70 -20.13 -14.42
C ALA A 317 12.72 -19.22 -15.12
N TYR A 318 12.68 -17.91 -14.80
CA TYR A 318 13.70 -16.97 -15.25
C TYR A 318 15.09 -17.42 -14.81
N GLY A 319 15.26 -17.74 -13.51
CA GLY A 319 16.54 -18.12 -12.93
C GLY A 319 17.14 -19.37 -13.57
N VAL A 320 16.32 -20.38 -13.88
CA VAL A 320 16.74 -21.57 -14.62
C VAL A 320 17.14 -21.20 -16.05
N GLY A 321 16.34 -20.40 -16.75
CA GLY A 321 16.60 -19.97 -18.12
C GLY A 321 17.86 -19.11 -18.25
N SER A 322 18.09 -18.20 -17.32
CA SER A 322 19.26 -17.31 -17.25
C SER A 322 20.49 -17.95 -16.61
N ARG A 323 20.35 -19.16 -16.02
CA ARG A 323 21.36 -19.87 -15.24
C ARG A 323 21.78 -19.18 -13.94
N SER A 324 21.00 -18.22 -13.46
CA SER A 324 21.19 -17.61 -12.14
C SER A 324 20.74 -18.54 -11.01
N VAL A 325 19.81 -19.45 -11.28
CA VAL A 325 19.40 -20.55 -10.39
C VAL A 325 19.96 -21.87 -10.93
N ARG A 326 20.79 -22.53 -10.15
CA ARG A 326 21.43 -23.83 -10.48
C ARG A 326 20.93 -24.97 -9.63
N SER A 327 20.36 -24.66 -8.46
CA SER A 327 19.86 -25.64 -7.52
C SER A 327 18.65 -25.09 -6.74
N HIS A 328 17.88 -26.02 -6.13
CA HIS A 328 16.81 -25.62 -5.20
C HIS A 328 17.33 -24.82 -3.99
N ARG A 329 18.62 -25.00 -3.62
CA ARG A 329 19.23 -24.23 -2.51
C ARG A 329 19.33 -22.74 -2.86
N ASP A 330 19.55 -22.39 -4.11
CA ASP A 330 19.61 -20.99 -4.55
C ASP A 330 18.26 -20.31 -4.32
N LEU A 331 17.14 -20.98 -4.61
CA LEU A 331 15.80 -20.47 -4.34
C LEU A 331 15.58 -20.22 -2.85
N VAL A 332 16.03 -21.15 -1.99
CA VAL A 332 15.93 -20.99 -0.53
C VAL A 332 16.75 -19.80 -0.06
N VAL A 333 17.97 -19.62 -0.60
CA VAL A 333 18.82 -18.46 -0.28
C VAL A 333 18.13 -17.17 -0.71
N MET A 334 17.54 -17.11 -1.90
CA MET A 334 16.82 -15.92 -2.40
C MET A 334 15.64 -15.56 -1.50
N MET A 335 14.83 -16.55 -1.07
CA MET A 335 13.72 -16.35 -0.13
C MET A 335 14.21 -15.86 1.24
N ARG A 336 15.24 -16.52 1.81
CA ARG A 336 15.85 -16.14 3.08
C ARG A 336 16.31 -14.68 3.08
N ASP A 337 17.01 -14.32 2.02
CA ASP A 337 17.58 -12.97 1.90
C ASP A 337 16.47 -11.92 1.63
N GLY A 338 15.36 -12.29 1.00
CA GLY A 338 14.16 -11.45 0.89
C GLY A 338 13.53 -11.18 2.26
N ILE A 339 13.39 -12.24 3.08
CA ILE A 339 12.90 -12.07 4.46
C ILE A 339 13.87 -11.24 5.31
N ALA A 340 15.19 -11.38 5.14
CA ALA A 340 16.16 -10.57 5.86
C ALA A 340 16.02 -9.07 5.56
N GLN A 341 15.61 -8.69 4.35
CA GLN A 341 15.31 -7.29 4.00
C GLN A 341 14.05 -6.76 4.70
N LEU A 342 13.14 -7.64 5.13
CA LEU A 342 11.95 -7.24 5.88
C LEU A 342 12.23 -6.98 7.37
N ALA A 343 13.45 -7.23 7.87
CA ALA A 343 13.72 -7.07 9.30
C ALA A 343 13.32 -5.69 9.86
N PRO A 344 13.59 -4.55 9.20
CA PRO A 344 13.13 -3.25 9.68
C PRO A 344 11.60 -3.15 9.74
N TYR A 345 10.92 -3.73 8.75
CA TYR A 345 9.44 -3.77 8.73
C TYR A 345 8.88 -4.65 9.86
N ILE A 346 9.47 -5.81 10.15
CA ILE A 346 9.02 -6.70 11.23
C ILE A 346 9.14 -6.01 12.58
N VAL A 347 10.24 -5.27 12.80
CA VAL A 347 10.41 -4.46 14.02
C VAL A 347 9.34 -3.38 14.11
N LEU A 348 9.09 -2.65 13.03
CA LEU A 348 8.03 -1.64 12.97
C LEU A 348 6.64 -2.26 13.21
N ALA A 349 6.35 -3.40 12.56
CA ALA A 349 5.08 -4.11 12.68
C ALA A 349 4.77 -4.53 14.11
N PHE A 350 5.79 -4.90 14.90
CA PHE A 350 5.60 -5.21 16.32
C PHE A 350 4.99 -4.04 17.08
N PHE A 351 5.54 -2.84 16.95
CA PHE A 351 5.03 -1.65 17.65
C PHE A 351 3.71 -1.14 17.05
N ALA A 352 3.57 -1.18 15.74
CA ALA A 352 2.33 -0.80 15.07
C ALA A 352 1.15 -1.71 15.46
N ALA A 353 1.37 -3.03 15.50
CA ALA A 353 0.36 -4.00 15.93
C ALA A 353 -0.12 -3.73 17.36
N HIS A 354 0.82 -3.46 18.28
CA HIS A 354 0.50 -3.14 19.66
C HIS A 354 -0.22 -1.80 19.78
N PHE A 355 0.21 -0.78 19.04
CA PHE A 355 -0.49 0.51 19.02
C PHE A 355 -1.95 0.34 18.58
N VAL A 356 -2.20 -0.35 17.45
CA VAL A 356 -3.56 -0.57 16.93
C VAL A 356 -4.41 -1.38 17.92
N ALA A 357 -3.85 -2.46 18.47
CA ALA A 357 -4.54 -3.28 19.46
C ALA A 357 -4.90 -2.50 20.73
N MET A 358 -3.94 -1.75 21.29
CA MET A 358 -4.15 -0.92 22.48
C MET A 358 -5.13 0.23 22.21
N PHE A 359 -5.12 0.81 20.99
CA PHE A 359 -6.05 1.85 20.57
C PHE A 359 -7.49 1.31 20.52
N ASN A 360 -7.67 0.05 20.13
CA ASN A 360 -8.94 -0.65 20.18
C ASN A 360 -9.35 -0.98 21.63
N TRP A 361 -8.47 -1.62 22.42
CA TRP A 361 -8.78 -2.03 23.81
C TRP A 361 -9.11 -0.86 24.72
N SER A 362 -8.50 0.31 24.48
CA SER A 362 -8.83 1.53 25.22
C SER A 362 -10.21 2.10 24.87
N GLY A 363 -10.85 1.65 23.78
CA GLY A 363 -12.07 2.24 23.23
C GLY A 363 -11.88 3.64 22.64
N LEU A 364 -10.68 4.22 22.76
CA LEU A 364 -10.42 5.60 22.31
C LEU A 364 -10.48 5.73 20.78
N GLY A 365 -10.06 4.69 20.04
CA GLY A 365 -10.11 4.69 18.59
C GLY A 365 -11.52 4.93 18.06
N PRO A 366 -12.47 4.03 18.36
CA PRO A 366 -13.86 4.21 17.97
C PRO A 366 -14.50 5.49 18.53
N ILE A 367 -14.25 5.85 19.79
CA ILE A 367 -14.79 7.08 20.40
C ILE A 367 -14.30 8.32 19.64
N LEU A 368 -13.01 8.40 19.32
CA LEU A 368 -12.44 9.49 18.57
C LEU A 368 -13.03 9.56 17.15
N ALA A 369 -13.14 8.40 16.48
CA ALA A 369 -13.70 8.32 15.13
C ALA A 369 -15.15 8.80 15.07
N VAL A 370 -15.99 8.36 16.01
CA VAL A 370 -17.40 8.78 16.12
C VAL A 370 -17.52 10.28 16.33
N ASN A 371 -16.77 10.83 17.30
CA ASN A 371 -16.84 12.25 17.61
C ASN A 371 -16.25 13.12 16.48
N ALA A 372 -15.15 12.69 15.87
CA ALA A 372 -14.55 13.40 14.73
C ALA A 372 -15.48 13.37 13.52
N ALA A 373 -16.10 12.21 13.21
CA ALA A 373 -17.09 12.09 12.14
C ALA A 373 -18.30 12.99 12.39
N ALA A 374 -18.82 13.04 13.60
CA ALA A 374 -19.92 13.94 13.97
C ALA A 374 -19.53 15.41 13.80
N GLY A 375 -18.31 15.78 14.22
CA GLY A 375 -17.76 17.13 14.02
C GLY A 375 -17.64 17.49 12.53
N LEU A 376 -17.09 16.59 11.69
CA LEU A 376 -16.99 16.81 10.24
C LEU A 376 -18.36 16.87 9.57
N LYS A 377 -19.29 16.02 10.00
CA LYS A 377 -20.67 16.02 9.48
C LYS A 377 -21.37 17.35 9.77
N SER A 378 -21.11 17.98 10.94
CA SER A 378 -21.68 19.28 11.29
C SER A 378 -21.19 20.42 10.37
N LEU A 379 -20.00 20.26 9.74
CA LEU A 379 -19.48 21.22 8.78
C LEU A 379 -20.15 21.11 7.41
N ALA A 380 -20.97 20.08 7.18
CA ALA A 380 -21.68 19.81 5.92
C ALA A 380 -20.79 19.89 4.66
N LEU A 381 -19.50 19.52 4.79
CA LEU A 381 -18.57 19.52 3.69
C LEU A 381 -18.84 18.35 2.73
N PRO A 382 -18.77 18.55 1.41
CA PRO A 382 -18.94 17.48 0.45
C PRO A 382 -17.78 16.46 0.54
N ALA A 383 -18.08 15.18 0.28
CA ALA A 383 -17.11 14.09 0.36
C ALA A 383 -15.80 14.34 -0.42
N PRO A 384 -15.81 14.90 -1.66
CA PRO A 384 -14.57 15.24 -2.35
C PRO A 384 -13.65 16.18 -1.57
N LEU A 385 -14.22 17.18 -0.89
CA LEU A 385 -13.43 18.14 -0.12
C LEU A 385 -12.82 17.50 1.14
N LEU A 386 -13.55 16.61 1.79
CA LEU A 386 -13.03 15.83 2.92
C LEU A 386 -11.86 14.96 2.53
N LEU A 387 -11.94 14.28 1.38
CA LEU A 387 -10.84 13.44 0.86
C LEU A 387 -9.65 14.27 0.39
N ILE A 388 -9.87 15.45 -0.16
CA ILE A 388 -8.83 16.43 -0.46
C ILE A 388 -8.06 16.80 0.83
N CYS A 389 -8.75 16.96 1.95
CA CYS A 389 -8.07 17.18 3.24
C CYS A 389 -7.18 15.97 3.62
N VAL A 390 -7.61 14.73 3.35
CA VAL A 390 -6.76 13.54 3.57
C VAL A 390 -5.51 13.59 2.71
N VAL A 391 -5.62 13.98 1.43
CA VAL A 391 -4.46 14.17 0.56
C VAL A 391 -3.47 15.16 1.17
N PHE A 392 -3.94 16.33 1.64
CA PHE A 392 -3.07 17.33 2.24
C PHE A 392 -2.47 16.88 3.58
N VAL A 393 -3.23 16.17 4.42
CA VAL A 393 -2.70 15.56 5.65
C VAL A 393 -1.60 14.56 5.31
N SER A 394 -1.82 13.71 4.31
CA SER A 394 -0.80 12.77 3.84
C SER A 394 0.45 13.49 3.33
N CYS A 395 0.30 14.51 2.48
CA CYS A 395 1.40 15.36 2.02
C CYS A 395 2.18 15.97 3.18
N PHE A 396 1.48 16.48 4.19
CA PHE A 396 2.11 17.10 5.35
C PHE A 396 2.97 16.09 6.14
N PHE A 397 2.41 14.92 6.45
CA PHE A 397 3.15 13.89 7.17
C PHE A 397 4.30 13.29 6.36
N ASP A 398 4.18 13.24 5.04
CA ASP A 398 5.23 12.75 4.16
C ASP A 398 6.48 13.64 4.17
N LEU A 399 6.32 14.92 4.40
CA LEU A 399 7.46 15.83 4.58
C LEU A 399 8.34 15.46 5.79
N PHE A 400 7.84 14.68 6.74
CA PHE A 400 8.52 14.32 7.98
C PHE A 400 8.82 12.82 8.09
N ILE A 401 7.99 11.97 7.50
CA ILE A 401 8.07 10.50 7.62
C ILE A 401 8.09 9.90 6.21
N GLY A 402 9.27 9.54 5.71
CA GLY A 402 9.44 9.00 4.36
C GLY A 402 8.93 7.57 4.15
N SER A 403 8.41 6.89 5.19
CA SER A 403 7.87 5.53 5.08
C SER A 403 6.35 5.54 4.96
N ALA A 404 5.82 5.16 3.79
CA ALA A 404 4.39 5.07 3.53
C ALA A 404 3.66 4.15 4.52
N SER A 405 4.19 2.95 4.79
CA SER A 405 3.57 2.01 5.73
C SER A 405 3.57 2.53 7.17
N ALA A 406 4.65 3.16 7.63
CA ALA A 406 4.74 3.73 8.97
C ALA A 406 3.72 4.87 9.16
N LYS A 407 3.62 5.79 8.18
CA LYS A 407 2.60 6.86 8.20
C LYS A 407 1.20 6.30 8.26
N TRP A 408 0.90 5.35 7.33
CA TRP A 408 -0.45 4.80 7.25
C TRP A 408 -0.82 4.00 8.49
N SER A 409 0.11 3.25 9.08
CA SER A 409 -0.14 2.55 10.35
C SER A 409 -0.50 3.49 11.51
N ALA A 410 0.01 4.73 11.49
CA ALA A 410 -0.34 5.74 12.48
C ALA A 410 -1.66 6.47 12.16
N LEU A 411 -1.95 6.73 10.88
CA LEU A 411 -3.11 7.51 10.45
C LEU A 411 -4.37 6.66 10.25
N ALA A 412 -4.24 5.45 9.72
CA ALA A 412 -5.37 4.61 9.36
C ALA A 412 -6.34 4.36 10.53
N PRO A 413 -5.89 4.04 11.76
CA PRO A 413 -6.80 3.79 12.89
C PRO A 413 -7.71 4.98 13.25
N ILE A 414 -7.36 6.18 12.81
CA ILE A 414 -8.16 7.39 13.03
C ILE A 414 -8.96 7.73 11.78
N VAL A 415 -8.30 7.78 10.63
CA VAL A 415 -8.88 8.31 9.39
C VAL A 415 -9.89 7.33 8.78
N VAL A 416 -9.55 6.04 8.71
CA VAL A 416 -10.42 5.03 8.09
C VAL A 416 -11.78 4.93 8.78
N PRO A 417 -11.87 4.67 10.11
CA PRO A 417 -13.15 4.55 10.79
C PRO A 417 -13.97 5.85 10.74
N MET A 418 -13.30 7.00 10.82
CA MET A 418 -13.95 8.31 10.70
C MET A 418 -14.62 8.48 9.33
N PHE A 419 -13.94 8.12 8.24
CA PHE A 419 -14.49 8.24 6.89
C PHE A 419 -15.55 7.18 6.58
N MET A 420 -15.45 5.98 7.14
CA MET A 420 -16.54 4.99 7.08
C MET A 420 -17.83 5.54 7.68
N LEU A 421 -17.78 6.22 8.83
CA LEU A 421 -18.92 6.87 9.45
C LEU A 421 -19.49 8.04 8.64
N LEU A 422 -18.73 8.57 7.69
CA LEU A 422 -19.16 9.56 6.70
C LEU A 422 -19.66 8.92 5.40
N GLY A 423 -19.74 7.57 5.34
CA GLY A 423 -20.21 6.83 4.17
C GLY A 423 -19.16 6.64 3.08
N ILE A 424 -17.87 6.80 3.38
CA ILE A 424 -16.76 6.66 2.43
C ILE A 424 -16.05 5.33 2.70
N SER A 425 -15.76 4.58 1.64
CA SER A 425 -15.10 3.27 1.78
C SER A 425 -13.67 3.37 2.30
N PRO A 426 -13.18 2.37 3.04
CA PRO A 426 -11.80 2.26 3.46
C PRO A 426 -10.81 2.35 2.29
N GLU A 427 -11.15 1.76 1.15
CA GLU A 427 -10.33 1.77 -0.05
C GLU A 427 -10.24 3.15 -0.69
N MET A 428 -11.34 3.94 -0.70
CA MET A 428 -11.30 5.32 -1.19
C MET A 428 -10.46 6.21 -0.26
N THR A 429 -10.59 6.03 1.03
CA THR A 429 -9.77 6.72 2.04
C THR A 429 -8.30 6.41 1.85
N THR A 430 -7.97 5.14 1.60
CA THR A 430 -6.62 4.65 1.29
C THR A 430 -6.10 5.25 -0.02
N ALA A 431 -6.92 5.33 -1.07
CA ALA A 431 -6.56 5.93 -2.34
C ALA A 431 -6.19 7.42 -2.19
N ALA A 432 -6.97 8.17 -1.41
CA ALA A 432 -6.67 9.58 -1.10
C ALA A 432 -5.36 9.73 -0.32
N TYR A 433 -5.12 8.87 0.69
CA TYR A 433 -3.86 8.83 1.41
C TYR A 433 -2.67 8.59 0.49
N ARG A 434 -2.72 7.55 -0.36
CA ARG A 434 -1.66 7.18 -1.31
C ARG A 434 -1.35 8.30 -2.29
N MET A 435 -2.37 9.06 -2.70
CA MET A 435 -2.18 10.18 -3.61
C MET A 435 -1.33 11.28 -2.96
N GLY A 436 -1.60 11.63 -1.70
CA GLY A 436 -0.80 12.62 -0.97
C GLY A 436 0.63 12.14 -0.71
N ASP A 437 0.81 10.88 -0.35
CA ASP A 437 2.11 10.23 -0.17
C ASP A 437 2.97 10.28 -1.45
N SER A 438 2.40 9.92 -2.59
CA SER A 438 3.09 9.92 -3.88
C SER A 438 3.61 11.29 -4.31
N VAL A 439 2.81 12.32 -4.11
CA VAL A 439 3.12 13.68 -4.60
C VAL A 439 4.35 14.27 -3.94
N THR A 440 4.51 14.07 -2.64
CA THR A 440 5.57 14.71 -1.85
C THR A 440 6.84 13.89 -1.73
N ASN A 441 6.81 12.59 -2.06
CA ASN A 441 7.98 11.71 -2.08
C ASN A 441 9.14 12.25 -2.95
N ILE A 442 8.85 12.94 -4.05
CA ILE A 442 9.87 13.53 -4.93
C ILE A 442 10.31 14.92 -4.52
N ALA A 443 9.62 15.55 -3.56
CA ALA A 443 9.87 16.91 -3.12
C ALA A 443 10.50 16.99 -1.73
N THR A 444 10.59 15.87 -0.99
CA THR A 444 11.20 15.84 0.34
C THR A 444 12.61 15.27 0.31
N PRO A 445 13.61 15.96 0.92
CA PRO A 445 14.96 15.41 1.05
C PRO A 445 15.04 14.27 2.08
N LEU A 446 13.97 14.02 2.83
CA LEU A 446 13.89 12.98 3.86
C LEU A 446 13.50 11.61 3.30
N MET A 447 13.16 11.55 2.02
CA MET A 447 12.96 10.30 1.32
C MET A 447 14.28 9.53 1.26
N SER A 448 14.27 8.27 1.70
CA SER A 448 15.48 7.46 1.94
C SER A 448 16.43 7.35 0.74
N TYR A 449 15.88 7.38 -0.48
CA TYR A 449 16.67 7.28 -1.71
C TYR A 449 17.10 8.63 -2.30
N PHE A 450 16.67 9.76 -1.73
CA PHE A 450 16.99 11.07 -2.26
C PHE A 450 18.51 11.33 -2.38
N PRO A 451 19.35 10.98 -1.38
CA PRO A 451 20.80 11.11 -1.49
C PRO A 451 21.40 10.24 -2.61
N LEU A 452 20.84 9.04 -2.81
CA LEU A 452 21.28 8.14 -3.89
C LEU A 452 20.99 8.75 -5.27
N ILE A 453 19.79 9.31 -5.46
CA ILE A 453 19.40 9.98 -6.71
C ILE A 453 20.31 11.19 -6.98
N LEU A 454 20.62 11.97 -5.95
CA LEU A 454 21.59 13.07 -6.06
C LEU A 454 22.96 12.56 -6.51
N THR A 455 23.45 11.45 -5.96
CA THR A 455 24.71 10.82 -6.37
C THR A 455 24.66 10.40 -7.84
N PHE A 456 23.56 9.86 -8.33
CA PHE A 456 23.39 9.52 -9.75
C PHE A 456 23.41 10.79 -10.63
N ALA A 457 22.77 11.88 -10.21
CA ALA A 457 22.80 13.13 -10.94
C ALA A 457 24.21 13.73 -11.02
N GLN A 458 24.97 13.67 -9.92
CA GLN A 458 26.35 14.17 -9.83
C GLN A 458 27.34 13.42 -10.72
N ARG A 459 27.03 12.18 -11.13
CA ARG A 459 27.83 11.46 -12.15
C ARG A 459 27.76 12.13 -13.53
N TRP A 460 26.71 12.90 -13.79
CA TRP A 460 26.52 13.62 -15.06
C TRP A 460 26.91 15.10 -14.96
N ASP A 461 26.64 15.74 -13.83
CA ASP A 461 27.11 17.10 -13.50
C ASP A 461 27.51 17.15 -12.02
N PRO A 462 28.81 17.16 -11.70
CA PRO A 462 29.30 17.22 -10.31
C PRO A 462 28.81 18.45 -9.53
N ARG A 463 28.34 19.51 -10.23
CA ARG A 463 27.81 20.73 -9.59
C ARG A 463 26.32 20.63 -9.26
N PHE A 464 25.66 19.55 -9.68
CA PHE A 464 24.25 19.35 -9.43
C PHE A 464 24.01 19.08 -7.95
N GLY A 465 23.45 20.06 -7.24
CA GLY A 465 23.25 20.01 -5.81
C GLY A 465 21.84 19.60 -5.40
N LEU A 466 21.62 19.45 -4.09
CA LEU A 466 20.32 19.15 -3.48
C LEU A 466 19.23 20.11 -3.98
N GLY A 467 19.49 21.43 -3.93
CA GLY A 467 18.56 22.45 -4.40
C GLY A 467 18.22 22.33 -5.89
N SER A 468 19.18 21.89 -6.72
CA SER A 468 18.96 21.67 -8.16
C SER A 468 18.04 20.49 -8.39
N LEU A 469 18.23 19.39 -7.66
CA LEU A 469 17.35 18.21 -7.72
C LEU A 469 15.93 18.59 -7.30
N MET A 470 15.77 19.25 -6.15
CA MET A 470 14.45 19.69 -5.68
C MET A 470 13.78 20.65 -6.66
N ALA A 471 14.52 21.65 -7.18
CA ALA A 471 13.98 22.58 -8.18
C ALA A 471 13.59 21.90 -9.49
N THR A 472 14.21 20.77 -9.83
CA THR A 472 13.87 19.96 -10.99
C THR A 472 12.61 19.12 -10.74
N MET A 473 12.42 18.64 -9.50
CA MET A 473 11.28 17.80 -9.14
C MET A 473 10.01 18.58 -8.79
N LEU A 474 10.12 19.83 -8.36
CA LEU A 474 8.98 20.64 -7.92
C LEU A 474 7.85 20.80 -8.99
N PRO A 475 8.14 20.98 -10.30
CA PRO A 475 7.10 21.00 -11.33
C PRO A 475 6.31 19.69 -11.42
N TYR A 476 6.97 18.54 -11.26
CA TYR A 476 6.29 17.23 -11.24
C TYR A 476 5.41 17.10 -9.99
N ALA A 477 5.92 17.43 -8.82
CA ALA A 477 5.16 17.39 -7.57
C ALA A 477 3.90 18.28 -7.63
N GLY A 478 4.05 19.50 -8.14
CA GLY A 478 2.91 20.42 -8.31
C GLY A 478 1.85 19.91 -9.27
N ALA A 479 2.29 19.36 -10.42
CA ALA A 479 1.36 18.79 -11.40
C ALA A 479 0.69 17.50 -10.89
N PHE A 480 1.42 16.64 -10.19
CA PHE A 480 0.87 15.43 -9.56
C PHE A 480 -0.14 15.78 -8.47
N LEU A 481 0.13 16.83 -7.67
CA LEU A 481 -0.82 17.29 -6.67
C LEU A 481 -2.13 17.71 -7.34
N ILE A 482 -2.07 18.58 -8.34
CA ILE A 482 -3.27 19.05 -9.04
C ILE A 482 -4.01 17.89 -9.69
N ALA A 483 -3.30 17.03 -10.42
CA ALA A 483 -3.91 15.86 -11.06
C ALA A 483 -4.49 14.89 -10.06
N GLY A 484 -3.80 14.63 -8.95
CA GLY A 484 -4.26 13.75 -7.88
C GLY A 484 -5.50 14.25 -7.17
N LEU A 485 -5.56 15.56 -6.88
CA LEU A 485 -6.77 16.18 -6.33
C LEU A 485 -7.95 16.08 -7.29
N CYS A 486 -7.72 16.34 -8.60
CA CYS A 486 -8.73 16.17 -9.64
C CYS A 486 -9.19 14.70 -9.75
N MET A 487 -8.27 13.74 -9.67
CA MET A 487 -8.61 12.32 -9.71
C MET A 487 -9.46 11.90 -8.51
N VAL A 488 -9.05 12.23 -7.29
CA VAL A 488 -9.81 11.93 -6.08
C VAL A 488 -11.20 12.54 -6.15
N ALA A 489 -11.29 13.81 -6.56
CA ALA A 489 -12.58 14.50 -6.73
C ALA A 489 -13.44 13.83 -7.81
N ALA A 490 -12.86 13.44 -8.95
CA ALA A 490 -13.57 12.80 -10.05
C ALA A 490 -14.09 11.41 -9.67
N TRP A 491 -13.28 10.59 -8.98
CA TRP A 491 -13.70 9.28 -8.51
C TRP A 491 -14.96 9.36 -7.65
N VAL A 492 -15.00 10.31 -6.72
CA VAL A 492 -16.17 10.53 -5.86
C VAL A 492 -17.34 11.15 -6.61
N ALA A 493 -17.09 12.16 -7.47
CA ALA A 493 -18.15 12.88 -8.17
C ALA A 493 -18.89 12.01 -9.21
N PHE A 494 -18.18 11.07 -9.83
CA PHE A 494 -18.72 10.15 -10.83
C PHE A 494 -18.98 8.74 -10.30
N ASP A 495 -18.80 8.53 -9.00
CA ASP A 495 -18.94 7.22 -8.32
C ASP A 495 -18.20 6.09 -9.07
N LEU A 496 -16.96 6.36 -9.46
CA LEU A 496 -16.16 5.40 -10.23
C LEU A 496 -15.73 4.23 -9.34
N PRO A 497 -15.76 2.99 -9.84
CA PRO A 497 -15.27 1.85 -9.09
C PRO A 497 -13.77 1.98 -8.82
N LEU A 498 -13.35 1.67 -7.59
CA LEU A 498 -11.94 1.70 -7.19
C LEU A 498 -11.20 0.44 -7.61
N GLY A 499 -11.92 -0.68 -7.59
CA GLY A 499 -11.44 -2.00 -7.95
C GLY A 499 -12.60 -2.96 -8.16
N PRO A 500 -12.32 -4.23 -8.46
CA PRO A 500 -13.37 -5.23 -8.63
C PRO A 500 -14.18 -5.39 -7.33
N GLY A 501 -15.51 -5.16 -7.42
CA GLY A 501 -16.42 -5.27 -6.29
C GLY A 501 -16.27 -4.19 -5.21
N VAL A 502 -15.56 -3.09 -5.49
CA VAL A 502 -15.31 -2.03 -4.51
C VAL A 502 -15.63 -0.67 -5.11
N GLY A 503 -16.53 0.06 -4.45
CA GLY A 503 -16.95 1.43 -4.79
C GLY A 503 -16.37 2.49 -3.84
N VAL A 504 -16.75 3.72 -4.11
CA VAL A 504 -16.37 4.89 -3.31
C VAL A 504 -17.07 4.88 -1.95
N HIS A 505 -18.30 4.38 -1.89
CA HIS A 505 -19.17 4.50 -0.73
C HIS A 505 -19.09 3.25 0.15
N TYR A 506 -19.03 3.49 1.47
CA TYR A 506 -19.21 2.46 2.47
C TYR A 506 -20.71 2.36 2.82
N GLN A 507 -21.23 1.14 2.76
CA GLN A 507 -22.56 0.81 3.22
C GLN A 507 -22.43 -0.06 4.48
N PRO A 508 -22.91 0.41 5.65
CA PRO A 508 -22.92 -0.42 6.83
C PRO A 508 -23.80 -1.66 6.58
N PRO A 509 -23.44 -2.82 7.16
CA PRO A 509 -24.30 -4.00 7.08
C PRO A 509 -25.69 -3.63 7.59
N ALA A 510 -26.73 -4.16 6.93
CA ALA A 510 -28.09 -3.94 7.38
C ALA A 510 -28.19 -4.37 8.85
N PRO A 511 -28.80 -3.55 9.73
CA PRO A 511 -28.97 -3.94 11.12
C PRO A 511 -29.64 -5.32 11.12
N ALA A 512 -29.04 -6.29 11.84
CA ALA A 512 -29.66 -7.58 12.03
C ALA A 512 -31.05 -7.28 12.61
N ILE A 513 -32.08 -7.42 11.79
CA ILE A 513 -33.45 -7.35 12.25
C ILE A 513 -33.50 -8.44 13.30
N ALA A 514 -33.57 -8.04 14.58
CA ALA A 514 -33.77 -8.96 15.67
C ALA A 514 -34.94 -9.83 15.21
N ALA A 515 -34.67 -11.11 15.01
CA ALA A 515 -35.73 -12.04 14.60
C ALA A 515 -36.83 -11.85 15.64
N GLN A 516 -37.84 -11.10 15.26
CA GLN A 516 -39.05 -11.01 16.06
C GLN A 516 -39.53 -12.45 16.09
N GLU A 517 -39.32 -13.10 17.23
CA GLU A 517 -40.03 -14.32 17.53
C GLU A 517 -41.49 -14.06 17.16
N PRO A 518 -42.10 -14.89 16.32
CA PRO A 518 -43.50 -14.72 16.00
C PRO A 518 -44.23 -14.75 17.33
N VAL A 519 -44.84 -13.64 17.72
CA VAL A 519 -45.77 -13.57 18.85
C VAL A 519 -46.89 -14.56 18.50
N SER A 520 -46.72 -15.78 18.99
CA SER A 520 -47.77 -16.78 18.97
C SER A 520 -48.88 -16.29 19.89
N GLY A 521 -49.83 -15.61 19.28
CA GLY A 521 -51.16 -15.37 19.88
C GLY A 521 -51.83 -16.70 20.11
N GLY A 522 -51.49 -17.35 21.20
CA GLY A 522 -52.14 -18.59 21.65
C GLY A 522 -53.40 -18.24 22.42
N VAL A 523 -54.53 -18.53 21.80
CA VAL A 523 -55.82 -18.66 22.46
C VAL A 523 -55.73 -19.81 23.48
N ALA A 524 -56.02 -19.50 24.74
CA ALA A 524 -56.12 -20.47 25.84
C ALA A 524 -57.31 -21.40 25.65
N GLY A 525 -57.08 -22.69 25.67
CA GLY A 525 -58.08 -23.77 25.82
C GLY A 525 -57.62 -24.75 26.92
N PRO A 526 -58.53 -25.30 27.72
CA PRO A 526 -58.23 -25.84 29.05
C PRO A 526 -57.92 -27.35 29.09
N HIS A 527 -57.00 -27.68 30.00
CA HIS A 527 -56.82 -28.92 30.79
C HIS A 527 -56.70 -30.30 30.11
N SER A 528 -55.55 -30.94 30.33
CA SER A 528 -55.43 -32.37 30.71
C SER A 528 -54.09 -32.60 31.44
N PRO A 529 -54.03 -33.53 32.43
CA PRO A 529 -52.92 -33.66 33.38
C PRO A 529 -51.75 -34.53 32.84
N PRO A 530 -50.58 -34.50 33.50
CA PRO A 530 -49.35 -35.11 32.97
C PRO A 530 -49.30 -36.61 33.24
N GLN A 531 -48.90 -37.41 32.23
CA GLN A 531 -48.49 -38.81 32.38
C GLN A 531 -46.98 -38.87 32.69
N ALA A 532 -46.67 -39.69 33.68
CA ALA A 532 -45.33 -39.99 34.17
C ALA A 532 -44.51 -40.72 33.12
N ALA A 533 -43.30 -40.26 32.86
CA ALA A 533 -42.32 -40.97 32.06
C ALA A 533 -41.43 -41.83 32.93
N VAL A 534 -41.38 -43.11 32.58
CA VAL A 534 -40.55 -44.18 33.19
C VAL A 534 -39.09 -43.99 32.71
N VAL A 535 -38.21 -43.92 33.67
CA VAL A 535 -36.74 -43.92 33.46
C VAL A 535 -36.29 -45.39 33.32
N VAL A 536 -35.61 -45.71 32.20
CA VAL A 536 -34.90 -46.96 32.02
C VAL A 536 -33.39 -46.66 31.95
N PRO A 537 -32.53 -47.28 32.76
CA PRO A 537 -31.09 -47.05 32.72
C PRO A 537 -30.45 -47.93 31.62
N SER A 538 -29.59 -47.32 30.81
CA SER A 538 -28.74 -47.99 29.83
C SER A 538 -27.40 -48.34 30.45
N THR A 539 -27.11 -49.65 30.47
CA THR A 539 -25.84 -50.25 30.85
C THR A 539 -24.85 -50.19 29.68
N ALA A 540 -23.64 -49.79 29.96
CA ALA A 540 -22.48 -49.99 29.09
C ALA A 540 -22.00 -51.46 29.08
N PRO A 541 -21.29 -51.89 28.02
CA PRO A 541 -20.10 -52.68 28.27
C PRO A 541 -18.87 -52.23 27.52
N SER A 542 -17.77 -52.37 28.22
CA SER A 542 -16.37 -52.33 27.85
C SER A 542 -15.99 -53.31 26.74
N ARG A 543 -15.21 -52.86 25.76
CA ARG A 543 -13.92 -53.42 25.34
C ARG A 543 -13.16 -52.43 24.46
#